data_1897267fcdc527ef2337508f4b84ed16
#
_entry.id   1897267fcdc527ef2337508f4b84ed16
#
_cell.length_a   1.000
_cell.length_b   1.000
_cell.length_c   1.000
_cell.angle_alpha   90.00
_cell.angle_beta   90.00
_cell.angle_gamma   90.00
#
_symmetry.space_group_name_H-M   'P 1'
#
loop_
_entity.id
_entity.type
_entity.pdbx_description
1 polymer ?
#
loop_
_entity_poly.entity_id
_entity_poly.type
_entity_poly.pdbx_seq_one_letter_code
_entity_poly.pdbx_strand_id
1 'polypeptide(L)'
;MKTKNRQPFQVVCFGSGTKTYIDGGAVPTIDTSKLTKVTPAPDKQSQTKGSKNKVKKLSAAQIAKQLRKGMISTLLIFFLTILFSIPLGLLVCLIRMSHWKLLQYIAKIYISIMRGTPLMLQLLVVFFAPYYAFHIHTPYSYRFLAVIIGFSLNYAAYFAEIYRAGFQGIPIGQREAATVMGYNRLQTFGYILFPQMVKRVLPPVTNEIITLVKDTSLAFALAYTEMFTLAKQIAASQTSLLPLFIAGVFYYVFNFVVAYVMETLENKLNYYH
;
A
#
# COMPACT_ATOMS: atom_id res chain seq x y z
N MET A 1 42.45 -31.78 20.23
CA MET A 1 41.78 -30.68 19.55
C MET A 1 42.21 -30.71 18.08
N LYS A 2 41.32 -31.17 17.18
CA LYS A 2 41.58 -31.23 15.74
C LYS A 2 41.04 -30.00 15.07
N THR A 3 41.91 -29.14 14.57
CA THR A 3 41.57 -27.97 13.76
C THR A 3 40.99 -28.45 12.42
N LYS A 4 39.73 -28.12 12.19
CA LYS A 4 38.99 -28.40 10.95
C LYS A 4 39.47 -27.42 9.88
N ASN A 5 40.25 -27.94 8.92
CA ASN A 5 40.73 -27.21 7.74
C ASN A 5 39.55 -26.70 6.92
N ARG A 6 39.35 -25.40 6.90
CA ARG A 6 38.38 -24.76 5.99
C ARG A 6 39.03 -24.61 4.63
N GLN A 7 38.52 -25.30 3.63
CA GLN A 7 38.92 -25.12 2.24
C GLN A 7 38.54 -23.74 1.73
N PRO A 8 39.38 -23.09 0.90
CA PRO A 8 39.07 -21.76 0.37
C PRO A 8 37.96 -21.83 -0.68
N PHE A 9 37.13 -20.79 -0.69
CA PHE A 9 36.03 -20.58 -1.64
C PHE A 9 36.56 -20.59 -3.08
N GLN A 10 35.96 -21.40 -3.96
CA GLN A 10 36.21 -21.32 -5.38
C GLN A 10 35.26 -20.32 -6.04
N VAL A 11 35.82 -19.38 -6.78
CA VAL A 11 35.08 -18.39 -7.57
C VAL A 11 34.86 -18.94 -8.96
N VAL A 12 33.61 -19.18 -9.35
CA VAL A 12 33.24 -19.57 -10.70
C VAL A 12 32.79 -18.31 -11.45
N CYS A 13 33.50 -17.90 -12.50
CA CYS A 13 33.15 -16.80 -13.36
C CYS A 13 32.29 -17.31 -14.51
N PHE A 14 31.03 -16.90 -14.57
CA PHE A 14 30.18 -17.01 -15.78
C PHE A 14 30.34 -15.75 -16.63
N GLY A 15 30.41 -15.92 -17.94
CA GLY A 15 30.82 -14.94 -18.93
C GLY A 15 30.00 -13.66 -19.09
N SER A 16 29.60 -13.02 -18.00
CA SER A 16 29.00 -11.68 -17.99
C SER A 16 29.40 -10.85 -16.77
N GLY A 17 30.57 -11.13 -16.17
CA GLY A 17 31.11 -10.25 -15.10
C GLY A 17 30.46 -10.38 -13.71
N THR A 18 29.54 -11.29 -13.50
CA THR A 18 28.90 -11.51 -12.18
C THR A 18 29.64 -12.61 -11.40
N LYS A 19 30.19 -12.27 -10.23
CA LYS A 19 30.82 -13.21 -9.32
C LYS A 19 29.80 -13.74 -8.34
N THR A 20 29.49 -15.06 -8.39
CA THR A 20 28.58 -15.70 -7.43
C THR A 20 29.43 -16.62 -6.52
N TYR A 21 29.22 -16.52 -5.20
CA TYR A 21 29.87 -17.39 -4.21
C TYR A 21 28.89 -18.50 -3.83
N ILE A 22 29.35 -19.76 -3.87
CA ILE A 22 28.56 -20.93 -3.46
C ILE A 22 29.26 -21.59 -2.28
N ASP A 23 28.52 -21.82 -1.20
CA ASP A 23 28.99 -22.47 0.01
C ASP A 23 29.12 -24.01 -0.21
N GLY A 24 30.23 -24.55 0.17
CA GLY A 24 30.77 -25.89 0.25
C GLY A 24 29.96 -27.17 -0.03
N GLY A 25 29.07 -27.19 -1.03
CA GLY A 25 28.44 -28.40 -1.55
C GLY A 25 29.17 -28.96 -2.76
N ALA A 26 29.33 -30.27 -2.87
CA ALA A 26 30.03 -30.93 -3.98
C ALA A 26 29.43 -30.52 -5.34
N VAL A 27 30.18 -29.75 -6.13
CA VAL A 27 29.83 -29.39 -7.50
C VAL A 27 30.01 -30.61 -8.39
N PRO A 28 29.02 -31.06 -9.16
CA PRO A 28 29.24 -32.13 -10.13
C PRO A 28 30.22 -31.63 -11.18
N THR A 29 31.35 -32.35 -11.32
CA THR A 29 32.37 -32.12 -12.35
C THR A 29 31.76 -32.42 -13.71
N ILE A 30 31.52 -31.40 -14.52
CA ILE A 30 31.13 -31.55 -15.91
C ILE A 30 32.39 -31.91 -16.69
N ASP A 31 32.39 -33.11 -17.26
CA ASP A 31 33.47 -33.60 -18.11
C ASP A 31 33.55 -32.77 -19.40
N THR A 32 34.53 -31.87 -19.46
CA THR A 32 34.74 -30.98 -20.60
C THR A 32 35.28 -31.68 -21.85
N SER A 33 35.60 -32.98 -21.78
CA SER A 33 36.09 -33.73 -22.92
C SER A 33 35.02 -34.05 -23.97
N LYS A 34 33.72 -33.84 -23.64
CA LYS A 34 32.58 -34.06 -24.56
C LYS A 34 32.06 -32.81 -25.21
N LEU A 35 32.67 -31.64 -25.01
CA LEU A 35 32.35 -30.45 -25.79
C LEU A 35 32.94 -30.60 -27.20
N THR A 36 32.17 -31.16 -28.11
CA THR A 36 32.44 -31.20 -29.54
C THR A 36 32.82 -29.80 -30.01
N LYS A 37 33.93 -29.70 -30.74
CA LYS A 37 34.37 -28.49 -31.44
C LYS A 37 33.19 -27.89 -32.22
N VAL A 38 32.63 -26.81 -31.74
CA VAL A 38 31.68 -26.00 -32.51
C VAL A 38 32.53 -25.32 -33.58
N THR A 39 32.44 -25.82 -34.81
CA THR A 39 32.97 -25.17 -35.99
C THR A 39 32.35 -23.79 -36.10
N PRO A 40 33.11 -22.69 -36.25
CA PRO A 40 32.54 -21.39 -36.47
C PRO A 40 31.73 -21.44 -37.76
N ALA A 41 30.44 -21.19 -37.69
CA ALA A 41 29.63 -21.00 -38.88
C ALA A 41 30.14 -19.78 -39.67
N PRO A 42 30.13 -19.81 -41.01
CA PRO A 42 30.60 -18.71 -41.82
C PRO A 42 29.82 -17.42 -41.48
N ASP A 43 30.58 -16.37 -41.28
CA ASP A 43 30.16 -15.05 -40.93
C ASP A 43 29.23 -14.49 -42.04
N LYS A 44 27.93 -14.82 -41.96
CA LYS A 44 26.91 -14.06 -42.66
C LYS A 44 26.74 -12.78 -41.85
N GLN A 45 27.47 -11.75 -42.28
CA GLN A 45 27.12 -10.38 -41.99
C GLN A 45 25.67 -10.14 -42.46
N SER A 46 24.71 -10.64 -41.75
CA SER A 46 23.36 -10.16 -41.77
C SER A 46 23.43 -8.79 -41.11
N GLN A 47 23.57 -7.78 -41.96
CA GLN A 47 23.28 -6.40 -41.61
C GLN A 47 21.84 -6.39 -41.06
N THR A 48 21.74 -6.65 -39.77
CA THR A 48 20.53 -6.29 -39.02
C THR A 48 20.53 -4.75 -39.07
N LYS A 49 19.91 -4.19 -40.12
CA LYS A 49 19.47 -2.82 -40.12
C LYS A 49 18.72 -2.65 -38.80
N GLY A 50 19.43 -2.11 -37.80
CA GLY A 50 18.79 -1.68 -36.56
C GLY A 50 17.69 -0.74 -36.96
N SER A 51 16.48 -1.25 -37.04
CA SER A 51 15.27 -0.46 -37.06
C SER A 51 15.32 0.32 -35.74
N LYS A 52 15.94 1.50 -35.81
CA LYS A 52 15.73 2.55 -34.82
C LYS A 52 14.25 2.93 -34.95
N ASN A 53 13.37 2.10 -34.42
CA ASN A 53 12.03 2.53 -34.08
C ASN A 53 12.24 3.70 -33.12
N LYS A 54 12.31 4.92 -33.68
CA LYS A 54 12.22 6.16 -32.92
C LYS A 54 10.89 6.04 -32.17
N VAL A 55 10.96 5.65 -30.89
CA VAL A 55 9.80 5.68 -29.99
C VAL A 55 9.22 7.09 -30.15
N LYS A 56 8.06 7.18 -30.79
CA LYS A 56 7.40 8.46 -31.06
C LYS A 56 7.17 9.12 -29.71
N LYS A 57 7.89 10.21 -29.44
CA LYS A 57 7.72 10.95 -28.18
C LYS A 57 6.27 11.39 -28.08
N LEU A 58 5.60 10.93 -27.03
CA LEU A 58 4.21 11.33 -26.76
C LEU A 58 4.17 12.81 -26.37
N SER A 59 3.21 13.53 -26.91
CA SER A 59 2.91 14.90 -26.48
C SER A 59 2.41 14.90 -25.03
N ALA A 60 2.61 15.99 -24.29
CA ALA A 60 2.09 16.17 -22.94
C ALA A 60 0.57 15.87 -22.83
N ALA A 61 -0.21 16.31 -23.83
CA ALA A 61 -1.64 16.02 -23.90
C ALA A 61 -1.97 14.52 -24.05
N GLN A 62 -1.16 13.78 -24.81
CA GLN A 62 -1.33 12.33 -24.98
C GLN A 62 -0.98 11.59 -23.69
N ILE A 63 0.07 12.03 -22.99
CA ILE A 63 0.46 11.50 -21.68
C ILE A 63 -0.68 11.73 -20.67
N ALA A 64 -1.18 12.96 -20.57
CA ALA A 64 -2.29 13.30 -19.67
C ALA A 64 -3.55 12.46 -19.96
N LYS A 65 -3.86 12.22 -21.24
CA LYS A 65 -4.98 11.36 -21.65
C LYS A 65 -4.81 9.90 -21.19
N GLN A 66 -3.58 9.36 -21.26
CA GLN A 66 -3.29 8.02 -20.76
C GLN A 66 -3.35 7.95 -19.24
N LEU A 67 -2.79 8.92 -18.53
CA LEU A 67 -2.82 8.99 -17.05
C LEU A 67 -4.23 9.11 -16.50
N ARG A 68 -5.15 9.76 -17.20
CA ARG A 68 -6.56 9.83 -16.82
C ARG A 68 -7.21 8.45 -16.66
N LYS A 69 -6.80 7.45 -17.43
CA LYS A 69 -7.29 6.07 -17.24
C LYS A 69 -6.82 5.48 -15.92
N GLY A 70 -5.56 5.72 -15.54
CA GLY A 70 -5.02 5.29 -14.25
C GLY A 70 -5.65 6.02 -13.07
N MET A 71 -6.07 7.28 -13.26
CA MET A 71 -6.75 8.07 -12.23
C MET A 71 -8.05 7.41 -11.75
N ILE A 72 -8.80 6.76 -12.65
CA ILE A 72 -10.02 6.03 -12.28
C ILE A 72 -9.68 4.90 -11.29
N SER A 73 -8.61 4.14 -11.54
CA SER A 73 -8.15 3.09 -10.63
C SER A 73 -7.70 3.68 -9.28
N THR A 74 -6.98 4.81 -9.30
CA THR A 74 -6.57 5.54 -8.09
C THR A 74 -7.77 5.99 -7.27
N LEU A 75 -8.79 6.58 -7.92
CA LEU A 75 -10.04 6.99 -7.28
C LEU A 75 -10.81 5.80 -6.69
N LEU A 76 -10.88 4.66 -7.40
CA LEU A 76 -11.53 3.44 -6.90
C LEU A 76 -10.83 2.93 -5.64
N ILE A 77 -9.49 2.86 -5.64
CA ILE A 77 -8.73 2.48 -4.45
C ILE A 77 -9.05 3.42 -3.30
N PHE A 78 -8.99 4.72 -3.52
CA PHE A 78 -9.26 5.75 -2.52
C PHE A 78 -10.65 5.61 -1.89
N PHE A 79 -11.71 5.62 -2.71
CA PHE A 79 -13.09 5.58 -2.21
C PHE A 79 -13.43 4.24 -1.54
N LEU A 80 -13.00 3.11 -2.10
CA LEU A 80 -13.24 1.80 -1.50
C LEU A 80 -12.48 1.64 -0.18
N THR A 81 -11.25 2.16 -0.10
CA THR A 81 -10.50 2.15 1.16
C THR A 81 -11.24 2.93 2.25
N ILE A 82 -11.71 4.14 1.96
CA ILE A 82 -12.48 4.95 2.92
C ILE A 82 -13.77 4.23 3.32
N LEU A 83 -14.50 3.70 2.34
CA LEU A 83 -15.77 3.01 2.56
C LEU A 83 -15.64 1.85 3.54
N PHE A 84 -14.56 1.06 3.42
CA PHE A 84 -14.34 -0.10 4.29
C PHE A 84 -13.57 0.26 5.57
N SER A 85 -12.60 1.15 5.53
CA SER A 85 -11.76 1.46 6.68
C SER A 85 -12.48 2.26 7.78
N ILE A 86 -13.39 3.17 7.43
CA ILE A 86 -14.16 3.96 8.40
C ILE A 86 -15.01 3.06 9.31
N PRO A 87 -15.90 2.18 8.80
CA PRO A 87 -16.70 1.31 9.66
C PRO A 87 -15.85 0.24 10.36
N LEU A 88 -14.85 -0.30 9.69
CA LEU A 88 -13.94 -1.28 10.30
C LEU A 88 -13.12 -0.64 11.43
N GLY A 89 -12.65 0.59 11.26
CA GLY A 89 -11.97 1.35 12.31
C GLY A 89 -12.84 1.59 13.52
N LEU A 90 -14.13 1.92 13.32
CA LEU A 90 -15.07 2.07 14.42
C LEU A 90 -15.29 0.73 15.17
N LEU A 91 -15.45 -0.38 14.45
CA LEU A 91 -15.56 -1.71 15.03
C LEU A 91 -14.32 -2.05 15.88
N VAL A 92 -13.12 -1.86 15.34
CA VAL A 92 -11.86 -2.10 16.05
C VAL A 92 -11.74 -1.19 17.28
N CYS A 93 -12.17 0.06 17.19
CA CYS A 93 -12.20 1.00 18.33
C CYS A 93 -13.13 0.46 19.43
N LEU A 94 -14.35 0.02 19.10
CA LEU A 94 -15.30 -0.53 20.07
C LEU A 94 -14.77 -1.80 20.73
N ILE A 95 -14.13 -2.69 19.96
CA ILE A 95 -13.44 -3.88 20.50
C ILE A 95 -12.33 -3.46 21.46
N ARG A 96 -11.54 -2.45 21.08
CA ARG A 96 -10.44 -1.90 21.89
C ARG A 96 -10.91 -1.29 23.20
N MET A 97 -12.14 -0.77 23.25
CA MET A 97 -12.79 -0.16 24.41
C MET A 97 -13.70 -1.14 25.17
N SER A 98 -13.81 -2.38 24.72
CA SER A 98 -14.63 -3.43 25.35
C SER A 98 -14.15 -3.75 26.78
N HIS A 99 -15.04 -4.30 27.61
CA HIS A 99 -14.69 -4.81 28.94
C HIS A 99 -13.89 -6.12 28.92
N TRP A 100 -13.87 -6.83 27.80
CA TRP A 100 -13.20 -8.12 27.66
C TRP A 100 -11.70 -7.91 27.39
N LYS A 101 -10.87 -8.16 28.39
CA LYS A 101 -9.42 -7.95 28.34
C LYS A 101 -8.74 -8.65 27.14
N LEU A 102 -9.21 -9.88 26.80
CA LEU A 102 -8.66 -10.62 25.65
C LEU A 102 -8.90 -9.90 24.33
N LEU A 103 -10.12 -9.43 24.07
CA LEU A 103 -10.48 -8.68 22.86
C LEU A 103 -9.73 -7.34 22.78
N GLN A 104 -9.63 -6.67 23.93
CA GLN A 104 -8.82 -5.45 24.06
C GLN A 104 -7.36 -5.69 23.66
N TYR A 105 -6.77 -6.79 24.13
CA TYR A 105 -5.38 -7.13 23.86
C TYR A 105 -5.15 -7.46 22.40
N ILE A 106 -6.04 -8.24 21.78
CA ILE A 106 -6.00 -8.57 20.34
C ILE A 106 -6.07 -7.28 19.50
N ALA A 107 -7.03 -6.39 19.78
CA ALA A 107 -7.15 -5.12 19.07
C ALA A 107 -5.90 -4.23 19.27
N LYS A 108 -5.30 -4.24 20.47
CA LYS A 108 -4.05 -3.52 20.75
C LYS A 108 -2.90 -4.02 19.90
N ILE A 109 -2.72 -5.33 19.81
CA ILE A 109 -1.66 -5.96 18.99
C ILE A 109 -1.86 -5.60 17.52
N TYR A 110 -3.09 -5.77 17.00
CA TYR A 110 -3.42 -5.43 15.63
C TYR A 110 -3.08 -3.98 15.29
N ILE A 111 -3.54 -3.02 16.10
CA ILE A 111 -3.25 -1.60 15.91
C ILE A 111 -1.75 -1.33 15.97
N SER A 112 -1.05 -1.96 16.93
CA SER A 112 0.40 -1.81 17.09
C SER A 112 1.17 -2.30 15.87
N ILE A 113 0.80 -3.45 15.31
CA ILE A 113 1.44 -4.02 14.11
C ILE A 113 1.16 -3.12 12.90
N MET A 114 -0.11 -2.78 12.65
CA MET A 114 -0.50 -2.01 11.47
C MET A 114 0.09 -0.60 11.46
N ARG A 115 0.24 0.03 12.63
CA ARG A 115 0.85 1.37 12.73
C ARG A 115 2.37 1.34 12.90
N GLY A 116 2.94 0.20 13.28
CA GLY A 116 4.37 0.03 13.52
C GLY A 116 5.15 -0.56 12.34
N THR A 117 4.47 -0.99 11.26
CA THR A 117 5.11 -1.59 10.10
C THR A 117 4.81 -0.80 8.82
N PRO A 118 5.72 -0.80 7.82
CA PRO A 118 5.49 -0.10 6.56
C PRO A 118 4.28 -0.66 5.80
N LEU A 119 3.39 0.22 5.32
CA LEU A 119 2.20 -0.15 4.54
C LEU A 119 2.56 -1.01 3.31
N MET A 120 3.65 -0.69 2.62
CA MET A 120 4.11 -1.46 1.47
C MET A 120 4.36 -2.94 1.81
N LEU A 121 4.98 -3.23 2.97
CA LEU A 121 5.19 -4.62 3.41
C LEU A 121 3.86 -5.32 3.73
N GLN A 122 2.91 -4.62 4.33
CA GLN A 122 1.59 -5.15 4.62
C GLN A 122 0.84 -5.54 3.34
N LEU A 123 0.91 -4.69 2.30
CA LEU A 123 0.34 -4.99 0.99
C LEU A 123 0.93 -6.28 0.40
N LEU A 124 2.25 -6.43 0.45
CA LEU A 124 2.94 -7.63 -0.04
C LEU A 124 2.53 -8.88 0.76
N VAL A 125 2.43 -8.77 2.08
CA VAL A 125 1.96 -9.88 2.94
C VAL A 125 0.54 -10.28 2.56
N VAL A 126 -0.39 -9.34 2.46
CA VAL A 126 -1.80 -9.63 2.07
C VAL A 126 -1.87 -10.29 0.69
N PHE A 127 -1.02 -9.85 -0.24
CA PHE A 127 -1.00 -10.40 -1.60
C PHE A 127 -0.44 -11.82 -1.66
N PHE A 128 0.66 -12.08 -0.93
CA PHE A 128 1.35 -13.37 -0.98
C PHE A 128 0.83 -14.39 0.04
N ALA A 129 0.16 -13.97 1.11
CA ALA A 129 -0.32 -14.87 2.16
C ALA A 129 -1.20 -16.03 1.64
N PRO A 130 -2.16 -15.85 0.71
CA PRO A 130 -2.96 -16.97 0.20
C PRO A 130 -2.10 -18.05 -0.46
N TYR A 131 -1.07 -17.66 -1.18
CA TYR A 131 -0.16 -18.60 -1.84
C TYR A 131 0.73 -19.33 -0.84
N TYR A 132 1.43 -18.60 0.05
CA TYR A 132 2.41 -19.21 0.95
C TYR A 132 1.78 -19.93 2.15
N ALA A 133 0.65 -19.43 2.68
CA ALA A 133 0.02 -20.02 3.85
C ALA A 133 -0.99 -21.12 3.50
N PHE A 134 -1.69 -21.00 2.37
CA PHE A 134 -2.79 -21.90 1.99
C PHE A 134 -2.57 -22.61 0.65
N HIS A 135 -1.45 -22.38 -0.04
CA HIS A 135 -1.13 -22.93 -1.36
C HIS A 135 -2.21 -22.65 -2.43
N ILE A 136 -2.93 -21.51 -2.28
CA ILE A 136 -3.99 -21.09 -3.19
C ILE A 136 -3.37 -20.25 -4.32
N HIS A 137 -3.49 -20.69 -5.57
CA HIS A 137 -3.13 -19.90 -6.73
C HIS A 137 -4.11 -18.74 -6.92
N THR A 138 -3.64 -17.52 -6.73
CA THR A 138 -4.45 -16.33 -6.85
C THR A 138 -4.49 -15.83 -8.29
N PRO A 139 -5.69 -15.56 -8.86
CA PRO A 139 -5.81 -14.99 -10.20
C PRO A 139 -5.30 -13.55 -10.25
N TYR A 140 -5.03 -13.04 -11.45
CA TYR A 140 -4.56 -11.66 -11.64
C TYR A 140 -5.48 -10.60 -11.01
N SER A 141 -6.80 -10.84 -11.05
CA SER A 141 -7.83 -9.98 -10.44
C SER A 141 -7.70 -9.84 -8.92
N TYR A 142 -7.07 -10.82 -8.25
CA TYR A 142 -6.83 -10.76 -6.82
C TYR A 142 -5.95 -9.57 -6.39
N ARG A 143 -5.09 -9.06 -7.29
CA ARG A 143 -4.24 -7.89 -7.00
C ARG A 143 -5.03 -6.69 -6.53
N PHE A 144 -6.14 -6.38 -7.21
CA PHE A 144 -7.02 -5.28 -6.81
C PHE A 144 -7.63 -5.52 -5.43
N LEU A 145 -8.15 -6.73 -5.20
CA LEU A 145 -8.73 -7.10 -3.91
C LEU A 145 -7.69 -7.03 -2.78
N ALA A 146 -6.47 -7.53 -3.02
CA ALA A 146 -5.38 -7.47 -2.05
C ALA A 146 -4.98 -6.02 -1.70
N VAL A 147 -4.98 -5.11 -2.71
CA VAL A 147 -4.78 -3.67 -2.49
C VAL A 147 -5.87 -3.13 -1.56
N ILE A 148 -7.15 -3.37 -1.87
CA ILE A 148 -8.27 -2.85 -1.06
C ILE A 148 -8.24 -3.42 0.36
N ILE A 149 -8.01 -4.74 0.52
CA ILE A 149 -7.90 -5.36 1.84
C ILE A 149 -6.73 -4.75 2.64
N GLY A 150 -5.55 -4.69 2.05
CA GLY A 150 -4.36 -4.18 2.74
C GLY A 150 -4.50 -2.73 3.19
N PHE A 151 -4.98 -1.85 2.30
CA PHE A 151 -5.26 -0.46 2.65
C PHE A 151 -6.36 -0.35 3.70
N SER A 152 -7.47 -1.08 3.54
CA SER A 152 -8.59 -1.01 4.50
C SER A 152 -8.18 -1.48 5.88
N LEU A 153 -7.40 -2.54 6.00
CA LEU A 153 -6.87 -3.01 7.28
C LEU A 153 -5.90 -1.98 7.90
N ASN A 154 -4.99 -1.42 7.11
CA ASN A 154 -4.05 -0.43 7.62
C ASN A 154 -4.79 0.82 8.13
N TYR A 155 -5.62 1.45 7.30
CA TYR A 155 -6.34 2.67 7.66
C TYR A 155 -7.38 2.46 8.76
N ALA A 156 -7.98 1.27 8.86
CA ALA A 156 -8.86 0.93 10.00
C ALA A 156 -8.12 0.99 11.34
N ALA A 157 -6.84 0.60 11.39
CA ALA A 157 -6.05 0.71 12.61
C ALA A 157 -5.77 2.17 13.01
N TYR A 158 -5.51 3.04 12.02
CA TYR A 158 -5.36 4.48 12.27
C TYR A 158 -6.66 5.11 12.73
N PHE A 159 -7.78 4.86 12.04
CA PHE A 159 -9.08 5.38 12.44
C PHE A 159 -9.52 4.85 13.80
N ALA A 160 -9.27 3.59 14.12
CA ALA A 160 -9.58 3.03 15.44
C ALA A 160 -8.93 3.80 16.59
N GLU A 161 -7.67 4.19 16.42
CA GLU A 161 -6.96 4.94 17.45
C GLU A 161 -7.43 6.40 17.51
N ILE A 162 -7.71 7.02 16.37
CA ILE A 162 -8.30 8.36 16.29
C ILE A 162 -9.67 8.37 17.00
N TYR A 163 -10.55 7.40 16.70
CA TYR A 163 -11.86 7.30 17.35
C TYR A 163 -11.75 7.07 18.84
N ARG A 164 -10.83 6.20 19.27
CA ARG A 164 -10.56 5.95 20.69
C ARG A 164 -10.14 7.25 21.39
N ALA A 165 -9.22 8.00 20.82
CA ALA A 165 -8.79 9.29 21.34
C ALA A 165 -9.96 10.30 21.42
N GLY A 166 -10.82 10.32 20.38
CA GLY A 166 -12.01 11.15 20.35
C GLY A 166 -12.98 10.82 21.49
N PHE A 167 -13.30 9.55 21.73
CA PHE A 167 -14.16 9.12 22.85
C PHE A 167 -13.56 9.43 24.20
N GLN A 168 -12.27 9.22 24.38
CA GLN A 168 -11.56 9.50 25.64
C GLN A 168 -11.44 11.00 25.94
N GLY A 169 -11.46 11.83 24.89
CA GLY A 169 -11.43 13.27 25.03
C GLY A 169 -12.78 13.87 25.48
N ILE A 170 -13.89 13.13 25.53
CA ILE A 170 -15.17 13.63 25.99
C ILE A 170 -15.17 13.69 27.54
N PRO A 171 -15.53 14.81 28.14
CA PRO A 171 -15.58 14.95 29.59
C PRO A 171 -16.52 13.90 30.22
N ILE A 172 -16.12 13.32 31.36
CA ILE A 172 -16.87 12.27 32.06
C ILE A 172 -18.25 12.76 32.48
N GLY A 173 -18.39 14.03 32.81
CA GLY A 173 -19.66 14.66 33.18
C GLY A 173 -20.78 14.51 32.12
N GLN A 174 -20.43 14.34 30.86
CA GLN A 174 -21.42 14.06 29.79
C GLN A 174 -22.08 12.69 29.97
N ARG A 175 -21.33 11.70 30.45
CA ARG A 175 -21.87 10.36 30.77
C ARG A 175 -22.69 10.37 32.06
N GLU A 176 -22.21 11.12 33.06
CA GLU A 176 -22.90 11.27 34.33
C GLU A 176 -24.23 12.00 34.14
N ALA A 177 -24.26 13.10 33.39
CA ALA A 177 -25.48 13.82 33.06
C ALA A 177 -26.48 12.94 32.29
N ALA A 178 -26.01 12.14 31.31
CA ALA A 178 -26.84 11.19 30.60
C ALA A 178 -27.49 10.16 31.54
N THR A 179 -26.73 9.66 32.51
CA THR A 179 -27.23 8.69 33.51
C THR A 179 -28.29 9.31 34.40
N VAL A 180 -28.09 10.55 34.86
CA VAL A 180 -29.07 11.30 35.67
C VAL A 180 -30.36 11.53 34.90
N MET A 181 -30.28 11.78 33.58
CA MET A 181 -31.43 11.91 32.69
C MET A 181 -32.10 10.58 32.34
N GLY A 182 -31.65 9.45 32.85
CA GLY A 182 -32.23 8.12 32.62
C GLY A 182 -31.88 7.46 31.30
N TYR A 183 -30.90 7.98 30.56
CA TYR A 183 -30.45 7.36 29.31
C TYR A 183 -29.77 6.00 29.57
N ASN A 184 -30.14 5.00 28.78
CA ASN A 184 -29.41 3.73 28.78
C ASN A 184 -28.07 3.86 28.02
N ARG A 185 -27.22 2.82 28.11
CA ARG A 185 -25.86 2.85 27.50
C ARG A 185 -25.88 3.10 26.01
N LEU A 186 -26.83 2.52 25.27
CA LEU A 186 -26.95 2.71 23.81
C LEU A 186 -27.43 4.12 23.45
N GLN A 187 -28.39 4.64 24.20
CA GLN A 187 -28.88 6.02 24.04
C GLN A 187 -27.77 7.02 24.36
N THR A 188 -27.05 6.84 25.46
CA THR A 188 -25.90 7.68 25.83
C THR A 188 -24.86 7.66 24.73
N PHE A 189 -24.51 6.47 24.19
CA PHE A 189 -23.56 6.35 23.09
C PHE A 189 -24.07 7.05 21.83
N GLY A 190 -25.27 6.72 21.37
CA GLY A 190 -25.80 7.21 20.08
C GLY A 190 -26.14 8.69 20.06
N TYR A 191 -26.80 9.21 21.14
CA TYR A 191 -27.29 10.60 21.15
C TYR A 191 -26.32 11.60 21.73
N ILE A 192 -25.38 11.17 22.60
CA ILE A 192 -24.52 12.11 23.32
C ILE A 192 -23.06 11.94 22.95
N LEU A 193 -22.51 10.72 23.08
CA LEU A 193 -21.07 10.52 22.90
C LEU A 193 -20.64 10.48 21.43
N PHE A 194 -21.40 9.77 20.60
CA PHE A 194 -21.03 9.59 19.19
C PHE A 194 -21.02 10.92 18.40
N PRO A 195 -22.05 11.80 18.48
CA PRO A 195 -22.02 13.09 17.79
C PRO A 195 -20.86 13.99 18.26
N GLN A 196 -20.57 14.01 19.56
CA GLN A 196 -19.44 14.76 20.10
C GLN A 196 -18.09 14.19 19.66
N MET A 197 -17.98 12.84 19.63
CA MET A 197 -16.79 12.15 19.12
C MET A 197 -16.54 12.51 17.66
N VAL A 198 -17.58 12.42 16.80
CA VAL A 198 -17.44 12.72 15.36
C VAL A 198 -16.81 14.10 15.13
N LYS A 199 -17.29 15.13 15.83
CA LYS A 199 -16.71 16.48 15.73
C LYS A 199 -15.23 16.51 16.11
N ARG A 200 -14.86 15.81 17.18
CA ARG A 200 -13.50 15.80 17.71
C ARG A 200 -12.50 15.06 16.83
N VAL A 201 -12.96 14.00 16.15
CA VAL A 201 -12.09 13.17 15.32
C VAL A 201 -11.99 13.66 13.87
N LEU A 202 -12.86 14.59 13.47
CA LEU A 202 -12.90 15.04 12.07
C LEU A 202 -11.57 15.62 11.59
N PRO A 203 -10.87 16.54 12.32
CA PRO A 203 -9.57 17.05 11.88
C PRO A 203 -8.49 15.97 11.70
N PRO A 204 -8.25 15.06 12.66
CA PRO A 204 -7.29 13.99 12.46
C PRO A 204 -7.73 13.00 11.36
N VAL A 205 -9.03 12.72 11.19
CA VAL A 205 -9.53 11.89 10.07
C VAL A 205 -9.26 12.57 8.74
N THR A 206 -9.46 13.89 8.64
CA THR A 206 -9.13 14.69 7.46
C THR A 206 -7.66 14.50 7.06
N ASN A 207 -6.73 14.57 8.01
CA ASN A 207 -5.31 14.37 7.75
C ASN A 207 -5.00 12.97 7.21
N GLU A 208 -5.62 11.93 7.76
CA GLU A 208 -5.46 10.56 7.26
C GLU A 208 -6.04 10.38 5.85
N ILE A 209 -7.20 10.98 5.56
CA ILE A 209 -7.81 10.94 4.21
C ILE A 209 -6.90 11.64 3.18
N ILE A 210 -6.31 12.79 3.53
CA ILE A 210 -5.34 13.50 2.69
C ILE A 210 -4.08 12.64 2.46
N THR A 211 -3.61 11.94 3.48
CA THR A 211 -2.47 11.02 3.38
C THR A 211 -2.79 9.84 2.48
N LEU A 212 -4.00 9.26 2.59
CA LEU A 212 -4.45 8.16 1.75
C LEU A 212 -4.35 8.48 0.24
N VAL A 213 -4.64 9.72 -0.18
CA VAL A 213 -4.48 10.13 -1.58
C VAL A 213 -3.08 9.81 -2.10
N LYS A 214 -2.05 10.13 -1.32
CA LYS A 214 -0.64 9.88 -1.68
C LYS A 214 -0.30 8.39 -1.62
N ASP A 215 -0.80 7.71 -0.59
CA ASP A 215 -0.51 6.30 -0.34
C ASP A 215 -1.11 5.37 -1.40
N THR A 216 -2.18 5.79 -2.12
CA THR A 216 -2.72 4.99 -3.24
C THR A 216 -1.65 4.62 -4.26
N SER A 217 -0.58 5.43 -4.40
CA SER A 217 0.55 5.12 -5.26
C SER A 217 1.30 3.85 -4.85
N LEU A 218 1.25 3.44 -3.56
CA LEU A 218 1.91 2.23 -3.07
C LEU A 218 1.34 0.93 -3.66
N ALA A 219 0.16 1.00 -4.31
CA ALA A 219 -0.39 -0.13 -5.06
C ALA A 219 0.54 -0.63 -6.19
N PHE A 220 1.52 0.19 -6.62
CA PHE A 220 2.55 -0.24 -7.57
C PHE A 220 3.34 -1.46 -7.06
N ALA A 221 3.48 -1.64 -5.75
CA ALA A 221 4.21 -2.76 -5.15
C ALA A 221 3.60 -4.12 -5.52
N LEU A 222 2.28 -4.16 -5.75
CA LEU A 222 1.56 -5.34 -6.21
C LEU A 222 1.46 -5.41 -7.74
N ALA A 223 2.21 -4.56 -8.45
CA ALA A 223 2.10 -4.38 -9.89
C ALA A 223 0.65 -4.13 -10.37
N TYR A 224 -0.16 -3.47 -9.52
CA TYR A 224 -1.48 -3.00 -9.90
C TYR A 224 -1.35 -1.70 -10.71
N THR A 225 -2.08 -1.64 -11.82
CA THR A 225 -1.97 -0.51 -12.77
C THR A 225 -2.90 0.63 -12.31
N GLU A 226 -2.35 1.55 -11.56
CA GLU A 226 -2.96 2.82 -11.19
C GLU A 226 -2.17 3.99 -11.85
N MET A 227 -2.50 5.23 -11.51
CA MET A 227 -1.93 6.41 -12.19
C MET A 227 -0.39 6.52 -12.07
N PHE A 228 0.18 6.29 -10.87
CA PHE A 228 1.62 6.35 -10.66
C PHE A 228 2.36 5.24 -11.41
N THR A 229 1.80 4.02 -11.40
CA THR A 229 2.35 2.87 -12.16
C THR A 229 2.39 3.18 -13.67
N LEU A 230 1.31 3.74 -14.22
CA LEU A 230 1.28 4.18 -15.62
C LEU A 230 2.29 5.28 -15.91
N ALA A 231 2.38 6.29 -15.05
CA ALA A 231 3.35 7.37 -15.20
C ALA A 231 4.79 6.82 -15.23
N LYS A 232 5.12 5.90 -14.33
CA LYS A 232 6.42 5.22 -14.26
C LYS A 232 6.71 4.40 -15.51
N GLN A 233 5.75 3.66 -16.04
CA GLN A 233 5.89 2.88 -17.27
C GLN A 233 6.13 3.78 -18.49
N ILE A 234 5.35 4.87 -18.62
CA ILE A 234 5.51 5.83 -19.72
C ILE A 234 6.86 6.55 -19.61
N ALA A 235 7.26 6.97 -18.40
CA ALA A 235 8.55 7.61 -18.16
C ALA A 235 9.72 6.72 -18.58
N ALA A 236 9.68 5.44 -18.20
CA ALA A 236 10.69 4.46 -18.59
C ALA A 236 10.72 4.22 -20.11
N SER A 237 9.56 4.06 -20.74
CA SER A 237 9.47 3.82 -22.20
C SER A 237 9.94 5.01 -23.05
N GLN A 238 9.77 6.24 -22.54
CA GLN A 238 10.16 7.48 -23.24
C GLN A 238 11.50 8.07 -22.78
N THR A 239 12.11 7.45 -21.77
CA THR A 239 13.32 7.98 -21.12
C THR A 239 13.14 9.48 -20.77
N SER A 240 12.01 9.82 -20.16
CA SER A 240 11.59 11.19 -19.86
C SER A 240 10.92 11.28 -18.50
N LEU A 241 11.21 12.34 -17.74
CA LEU A 241 10.56 12.61 -16.44
C LEU A 241 9.20 13.30 -16.59
N LEU A 242 8.85 13.77 -17.78
CA LEU A 242 7.61 14.53 -18.03
C LEU A 242 6.34 13.79 -17.56
N PRO A 243 6.17 12.46 -17.77
CA PRO A 243 5.01 11.74 -17.27
C PRO A 243 4.87 11.77 -15.75
N LEU A 244 5.99 11.73 -15.00
CA LEU A 244 5.98 11.80 -13.56
C LEU A 244 5.58 13.19 -13.05
N PHE A 245 6.04 14.26 -13.70
CA PHE A 245 5.61 15.62 -13.38
C PHE A 245 4.10 15.81 -13.63
N ILE A 246 3.60 15.31 -14.76
CA ILE A 246 2.16 15.39 -15.07
C ILE A 246 1.36 14.59 -14.02
N ALA A 247 1.80 13.39 -13.64
CA ALA A 247 1.16 12.62 -12.57
C ALA A 247 1.19 13.39 -11.25
N GLY A 248 2.30 14.04 -10.90
CA GLY A 248 2.41 14.89 -9.71
C GLY A 248 1.37 16.01 -9.70
N VAL A 249 1.11 16.67 -10.83
CA VAL A 249 0.06 17.69 -10.96
C VAL A 249 -1.33 17.07 -10.72
N PHE A 250 -1.62 15.87 -11.28
CA PHE A 250 -2.90 15.19 -11.03
C PHE A 250 -3.07 14.83 -9.55
N TYR A 251 -2.05 14.30 -8.89
CA TYR A 251 -2.08 14.01 -7.45
C TYR A 251 -2.28 15.28 -6.62
N TYR A 252 -1.61 16.37 -6.98
CA TYR A 252 -1.76 17.65 -6.31
C TYR A 252 -3.19 18.18 -6.40
N VAL A 253 -3.76 18.20 -7.61
CA VAL A 253 -5.14 18.65 -7.84
C VAL A 253 -6.13 17.74 -7.07
N PHE A 254 -5.96 16.43 -7.14
CA PHE A 254 -6.82 15.51 -6.41
C PHE A 254 -6.74 15.73 -4.90
N ASN A 255 -5.53 15.85 -4.37
CA ASN A 255 -5.31 16.12 -2.94
C ASN A 255 -5.92 17.47 -2.52
N PHE A 256 -5.79 18.50 -3.35
CA PHE A 256 -6.38 19.81 -3.09
C PHE A 256 -7.92 19.74 -3.03
N VAL A 257 -8.55 19.02 -3.97
CA VAL A 257 -10.01 18.83 -3.98
C VAL A 257 -10.47 18.07 -2.72
N VAL A 258 -9.77 17.01 -2.35
CA VAL A 258 -10.08 16.23 -1.13
C VAL A 258 -9.93 17.10 0.12
N ALA A 259 -8.83 17.85 0.23
CA ALA A 259 -8.60 18.75 1.36
C ALA A 259 -9.70 19.80 1.46
N TYR A 260 -10.07 20.43 0.36
CA TYR A 260 -11.14 21.45 0.32
C TYR A 260 -12.51 20.88 0.74
N VAL A 261 -12.85 19.67 0.25
CA VAL A 261 -14.10 18.99 0.64
C VAL A 261 -14.09 18.67 2.13
N MET A 262 -13.00 18.15 2.65
CA MET A 262 -12.88 17.78 4.06
C MET A 262 -12.92 19.00 4.98
N GLU A 263 -12.23 20.09 4.62
CA GLU A 263 -12.29 21.37 5.34
C GLU A 263 -13.70 21.95 5.35
N THR A 264 -14.42 21.86 4.23
CA THR A 264 -15.82 22.32 4.14
C THR A 264 -16.73 21.49 5.07
N LEU A 265 -16.51 20.17 5.16
CA LEU A 265 -17.23 19.28 6.07
C LEU A 265 -16.91 19.61 7.53
N GLU A 266 -15.65 19.87 7.84
CA GLU A 266 -15.19 20.25 9.17
C GLU A 266 -15.85 21.55 9.62
N ASN A 267 -15.83 22.58 8.78
CA ASN A 267 -16.44 23.88 9.05
C ASN A 267 -17.97 23.78 9.26
N LYS A 268 -18.67 22.92 8.49
CA LYS A 268 -20.11 22.69 8.67
C LYS A 268 -20.45 21.97 9.99
N LEU A 269 -19.57 21.08 10.45
CA LEU A 269 -19.78 20.33 11.69
C LEU A 269 -19.32 21.11 12.94
N ASN A 270 -18.49 22.13 12.76
CA ASN A 270 -17.96 22.97 13.85
C ASN A 270 -18.94 24.06 14.32
N TYR A 271 -20.19 24.04 13.88
CA TYR A 271 -21.24 25.06 14.16
C TYR A 271 -21.60 25.18 15.66
N TYR A 272 -21.23 24.23 16.51
CA TYR A 272 -21.43 24.30 17.96
C TYR A 272 -20.10 24.40 18.68
N HIS A 273 -19.81 25.57 19.23
CA HIS A 273 -18.79 25.80 20.25
C HIS A 273 -19.29 25.32 21.61
#